data_c42c70db3ec3524a06786b988ef49893
#
_entry.id   c42c70db3ec3524a06786b988ef49893
#
_cell.length_a   1.000
_cell.length_b   1.000
_cell.length_c   1.000
_cell.angle_alpha   90.00
_cell.angle_beta   90.00
_cell.angle_gamma   90.00
#
_symmetry.space_group_name_H-M   'P 1'
#
loop_
_entity.id
_entity.type
_entity.pdbx_description
1 polymer ?
#
loop_
_entity_poly.entity_id
_entity_poly.type
_entity_poly.pdbx_seq_one_letter_code
_entity_poly.pdbx_strand_id
1 'polypeptide(L)'
;MEHARIQADLEHLVDTVSMDYFFQGQEDDNTLSQLVVRDHNSKWTRCFVVPRKGAHAWVIDEVVRVLKQVGHRKFVFKSDNEPAILDLKDEVTKRLRIEGFEIIPEHPPVGESQANGVVERAVQSCEGMIRVHKTMVEEKYGVTLSSDHPLLPWLVMHAGSILTRYEFSKDGRTAYQRLTGKPYRLGLPRSGECILYLPLGR
;
A
#
# COMPACT_ATOMS: atom_id res chain seq x y z
N MET A 1 28.28 -9.71 -10.27
CA MET A 1 28.13 -9.89 -8.80
C MET A 1 28.41 -8.62 -8.00
N GLU A 2 29.33 -7.77 -8.42
CA GLU A 2 29.68 -6.52 -7.71
C GLU A 2 28.59 -5.43 -7.79
N HIS A 3 27.95 -5.25 -8.93
CA HIS A 3 26.82 -4.32 -9.09
C HIS A 3 25.62 -4.63 -8.20
N ALA A 4 25.28 -5.92 -8.04
CA ALA A 4 24.16 -6.33 -7.16
C ALA A 4 24.47 -6.08 -5.67
N ARG A 5 25.74 -6.14 -5.27
CA ARG A 5 26.19 -5.88 -3.91
C ARG A 5 26.18 -4.39 -3.59
N ILE A 6 26.63 -3.55 -4.52
CA ILE A 6 26.61 -2.08 -4.38
C ILE A 6 25.17 -1.57 -4.33
N GLN A 7 24.28 -2.16 -5.10
CA GLN A 7 22.86 -1.81 -5.11
C GLN A 7 22.17 -2.22 -3.80
N ALA A 8 22.47 -3.41 -3.25
CA ALA A 8 21.99 -3.85 -1.95
C ALA A 8 22.50 -2.97 -0.80
N ASP A 9 23.76 -2.52 -0.85
CA ASP A 9 24.34 -1.62 0.14
C ASP A 9 23.73 -0.20 0.06
N LEU A 10 23.37 0.29 -1.12
CA LEU A 10 22.67 1.56 -1.31
C LEU A 10 21.21 1.49 -0.84
N GLU A 11 20.55 0.36 -1.00
CA GLU A 11 19.19 0.13 -0.49
C GLU A 11 19.10 0.18 1.04
N HIS A 12 20.18 -0.07 1.76
CA HIS A 12 20.25 0.10 3.21
C HIS A 12 20.52 1.55 3.66
N LEU A 13 20.96 2.43 2.76
CA LEU A 13 21.31 3.82 3.06
C LEU A 13 20.24 4.83 2.72
N VAL A 14 19.27 4.48 1.87
CA VAL A 14 18.19 5.38 1.44
C VAL A 14 16.84 4.69 1.64
N ASP A 15 15.92 5.40 2.27
CA ASP A 15 14.55 4.93 2.43
C ASP A 15 13.94 4.56 1.08
N THR A 16 13.16 3.49 1.05
CA THR A 16 12.54 3.00 -0.18
C THR A 16 11.05 2.84 0.02
N VAL A 17 10.27 3.36 -0.90
CA VAL A 17 8.81 3.15 -0.95
C VAL A 17 8.46 2.51 -2.28
N SER A 18 7.64 1.47 -2.25
CA SER A 18 7.13 0.80 -3.44
C SER A 18 5.62 0.93 -3.56
N MET A 19 5.14 0.90 -4.80
CA MET A 19 3.71 0.79 -5.08
C MET A 19 3.45 -0.21 -6.20
N ASP A 20 2.27 -0.83 -6.17
CA ASP A 20 1.84 -1.81 -7.16
C ASP A 20 0.32 -1.87 -7.25
N TYR A 21 -0.19 -2.24 -8.44
CA TYR A 21 -1.59 -2.55 -8.62
C TYR A 21 -1.88 -4.01 -8.29
N PHE A 22 -3.07 -4.26 -7.78
CA PHE A 22 -3.55 -5.62 -7.54
C PHE A 22 -5.07 -5.71 -7.69
N PHE A 23 -5.59 -6.94 -7.69
CA PHE A 23 -7.00 -7.25 -7.90
C PHE A 23 -7.46 -8.35 -6.94
N GLN A 24 -8.74 -8.36 -6.61
CA GLN A 24 -9.35 -9.48 -5.89
C GLN A 24 -9.93 -10.49 -6.89
N GLY A 25 -9.29 -11.66 -7.00
CA GLY A 25 -9.69 -12.70 -7.96
C GLY A 25 -9.04 -12.54 -9.32
N GLN A 26 -9.74 -12.98 -10.38
CA GLN A 26 -9.29 -12.79 -11.76
C GLN A 26 -9.63 -11.38 -12.23
N GLU A 27 -8.71 -10.77 -12.97
CA GLU A 27 -8.93 -9.47 -13.60
C GLU A 27 -9.98 -9.63 -14.70
N ASP A 28 -11.13 -9.01 -14.52
CA ASP A 28 -12.20 -8.88 -15.50
C ASP A 28 -12.66 -7.41 -15.57
N ASP A 29 -13.53 -7.09 -16.54
CA ASP A 29 -14.00 -5.71 -16.75
C ASP A 29 -14.75 -5.11 -15.55
N ASN A 30 -15.17 -5.92 -14.59
CA ASN A 30 -15.89 -5.51 -13.38
C ASN A 30 -15.01 -5.53 -12.13
N THR A 31 -13.74 -5.93 -12.24
CA THR A 31 -12.85 -6.03 -11.08
C THR A 31 -12.29 -4.67 -10.71
N LEU A 32 -12.53 -4.24 -9.48
CA LEU A 32 -11.99 -2.99 -8.97
C LEU A 32 -10.47 -3.04 -8.86
N SER A 33 -9.79 -2.19 -9.63
CA SER A 33 -8.34 -2.01 -9.50
C SER A 33 -8.00 -1.44 -8.12
N GLN A 34 -6.99 -1.98 -7.49
CA GLN A 34 -6.52 -1.58 -6.18
C GLN A 34 -5.05 -1.19 -6.27
N LEU A 35 -4.64 -0.23 -5.46
CA LEU A 35 -3.24 0.18 -5.35
C LEU A 35 -2.75 -0.06 -3.93
N VAL A 36 -1.58 -0.67 -3.79
CA VAL A 36 -0.84 -0.73 -2.54
C VAL A 36 0.37 0.19 -2.59
N VAL A 37 0.62 0.88 -1.48
CA VAL A 37 1.84 1.65 -1.24
C VAL A 37 2.49 1.10 0.02
N ARG A 38 3.78 0.72 -0.07
CA ARG A 38 4.53 0.10 1.02
C ARG A 38 5.84 0.82 1.27
N ASP A 39 6.05 1.29 2.49
CA ASP A 39 7.37 1.71 2.96
C ASP A 39 8.21 0.49 3.37
N HIS A 40 9.43 0.39 2.85
CA HIS A 40 10.30 -0.77 3.11
C HIS A 40 10.84 -0.80 4.53
N ASN A 41 11.08 0.36 5.12
CA ASN A 41 11.67 0.48 6.45
C ASN A 41 10.66 0.23 7.56
N SER A 42 9.64 1.06 7.64
CA SER A 42 8.63 0.95 8.68
C SER A 42 7.66 -0.21 8.45
N LYS A 43 7.52 -0.69 7.22
CA LYS A 43 6.46 -1.60 6.75
C LYS A 43 5.08 -0.94 6.75
N TRP A 44 5.01 0.38 6.80
CA TRP A 44 3.76 1.10 6.62
C TRP A 44 3.12 0.72 5.29
N THR A 45 1.85 0.28 5.38
CA THR A 45 1.10 -0.19 4.21
C THR A 45 -0.19 0.60 4.10
N ARG A 46 -0.46 1.09 2.92
CA ARG A 46 -1.74 1.66 2.57
C ARG A 46 -2.24 1.00 1.30
N CYS A 47 -3.49 0.58 1.30
CA CYS A 47 -4.16 0.13 0.08
C CYS A 47 -5.52 0.80 -0.07
N PHE A 48 -5.93 1.01 -1.31
CA PHE A 48 -7.19 1.65 -1.66
C PHE A 48 -7.61 1.29 -3.09
N VAL A 49 -8.91 1.34 -3.34
CA VAL A 49 -9.47 1.16 -4.67
C VAL A 49 -9.19 2.39 -5.50
N VAL A 50 -8.79 2.21 -6.76
CA VAL A 50 -8.59 3.29 -7.71
C VAL A 50 -9.70 3.28 -8.76
N PRO A 51 -10.23 4.45 -9.15
CA PRO A 51 -11.30 4.52 -10.18
C PRO A 51 -10.87 3.98 -11.54
N ARG A 52 -9.58 4.14 -11.84
CA ARG A 52 -8.88 3.59 -13.01
C ARG A 52 -7.37 3.60 -12.74
N LYS A 53 -6.64 2.75 -13.43
CA LYS A 53 -5.17 2.77 -13.44
C LYS A 53 -4.66 4.08 -14.10
N GLY A 54 -3.47 4.52 -13.72
CA GLY A 54 -2.79 5.71 -14.27
C GLY A 54 -2.96 6.98 -13.42
N ALA A 55 -2.54 8.11 -13.99
CA ALA A 55 -2.46 9.41 -13.32
C ALA A 55 -3.84 10.07 -13.13
N HIS A 56 -4.69 9.47 -12.32
CA HIS A 56 -5.96 10.06 -11.91
C HIS A 56 -5.74 11.04 -10.75
N ALA A 57 -6.31 12.25 -10.82
CA ALA A 57 -6.07 13.33 -9.84
C ALA A 57 -6.25 12.89 -8.38
N TRP A 58 -7.35 12.21 -8.07
CA TRP A 58 -7.61 11.70 -6.72
C TRP A 58 -6.57 10.65 -6.27
N VAL A 59 -6.12 9.76 -7.17
CA VAL A 59 -5.10 8.76 -6.88
C VAL A 59 -3.76 9.41 -6.58
N ILE A 60 -3.37 10.43 -7.37
CA ILE A 60 -2.17 11.24 -7.14
C ILE A 60 -2.23 11.87 -5.74
N ASP A 61 -3.36 12.51 -5.38
CA ASP A 61 -3.56 13.13 -4.07
C ASP A 61 -3.43 12.13 -2.93
N GLU A 62 -4.01 10.93 -3.06
CA GLU A 62 -3.91 9.87 -2.06
C GLU A 62 -2.47 9.36 -1.91
N VAL A 63 -1.77 9.08 -3.01
CA VAL A 63 -0.37 8.62 -2.95
C VAL A 63 0.53 9.69 -2.34
N VAL A 64 0.40 10.95 -2.76
CA VAL A 64 1.13 12.08 -2.16
C VAL A 64 0.87 12.18 -0.66
N ARG A 65 -0.38 12.05 -0.23
CA ARG A 65 -0.76 12.07 1.19
C ARG A 65 -0.10 10.93 1.97
N VAL A 66 -0.09 9.71 1.42
CA VAL A 66 0.56 8.55 2.03
C VAL A 66 2.07 8.78 2.17
N LEU A 67 2.74 9.23 1.12
CA LEU A 67 4.18 9.49 1.12
C LEU A 67 4.57 10.58 2.13
N LYS A 68 3.74 11.62 2.29
CA LYS A 68 3.92 12.64 3.34
C LYS A 68 3.73 12.05 4.74
N GLN A 69 2.79 11.13 4.95
CA GLN A 69 2.59 10.46 6.23
C GLN A 69 3.77 9.57 6.62
N VAL A 70 4.40 8.92 5.65
CA VAL A 70 5.63 8.13 5.88
C VAL A 70 6.78 9.03 6.31
N GLY A 71 6.85 10.26 5.81
CA GLY A 71 7.71 11.31 6.33
C GLY A 71 9.14 11.34 5.77
N HIS A 72 9.50 10.45 4.85
CA HIS A 72 10.82 10.48 4.19
C HIS A 72 10.91 11.70 3.27
N ARG A 73 11.94 12.53 3.46
CA ARG A 73 12.22 13.68 2.59
C ARG A 73 13.03 13.32 1.36
N LYS A 74 13.83 12.26 1.48
CA LYS A 74 14.62 11.66 0.40
C LYS A 74 14.35 10.16 0.39
N PHE A 75 13.93 9.62 -0.74
CA PHE A 75 13.65 8.18 -0.86
C PHE A 75 13.70 7.70 -2.31
N VAL A 76 13.92 6.40 -2.45
CA VAL A 76 13.79 5.68 -3.70
C VAL A 76 12.32 5.31 -3.89
N PHE A 77 11.75 5.66 -5.04
CA PHE A 77 10.36 5.34 -5.36
C PHE A 77 10.30 4.25 -6.43
N LYS A 78 9.90 3.04 -6.01
CA LYS A 78 9.84 1.83 -6.84
C LYS A 78 8.42 1.52 -7.30
N SER A 79 8.31 0.99 -8.51
CA SER A 79 7.11 0.35 -9.07
C SER A 79 7.54 -0.67 -10.10
N ASP A 80 6.63 -1.48 -10.61
CA ASP A 80 6.87 -2.25 -11.81
C ASP A 80 6.97 -1.35 -13.07
N ASN A 81 7.06 -1.98 -14.25
CA ASN A 81 7.19 -1.28 -15.54
C ASN A 81 5.83 -1.18 -16.29
N GLU A 82 4.70 -1.39 -15.63
CA GLU A 82 3.38 -1.17 -16.24
C GLU A 82 3.23 0.32 -16.62
N PRO A 83 2.86 0.69 -17.86
CA PRO A 83 2.78 2.07 -18.29
C PRO A 83 1.89 2.95 -17.39
N ALA A 84 0.78 2.40 -16.90
CA ALA A 84 -0.17 3.12 -16.05
C ALA A 84 0.43 3.48 -14.68
N ILE A 85 1.24 2.61 -14.07
CA ILE A 85 1.86 2.91 -12.77
C ILE A 85 3.05 3.85 -12.94
N LEU A 86 3.76 3.79 -14.08
CA LEU A 86 4.82 4.73 -14.41
C LEU A 86 4.27 6.15 -14.58
N ASP A 87 3.16 6.31 -15.30
CA ASP A 87 2.47 7.61 -15.46
C ASP A 87 2.05 8.18 -14.09
N LEU A 88 1.45 7.36 -13.22
CA LEU A 88 1.12 7.76 -11.86
C LEU A 88 2.35 8.17 -11.06
N LYS A 89 3.43 7.38 -11.13
CA LYS A 89 4.69 7.64 -10.43
C LYS A 89 5.32 8.95 -10.84
N ASP A 90 5.30 9.25 -12.13
CA ASP A 90 5.86 10.49 -12.68
C ASP A 90 5.09 11.72 -12.17
N GLU A 91 3.76 11.69 -12.19
CA GLU A 91 2.95 12.81 -11.70
C GLU A 91 3.07 13.02 -10.19
N VAL A 92 3.09 11.94 -9.41
CA VAL A 92 3.35 12.00 -7.95
C VAL A 92 4.75 12.59 -7.69
N THR A 93 5.76 12.15 -8.44
CA THR A 93 7.14 12.62 -8.30
C THR A 93 7.25 14.10 -8.61
N LYS A 94 6.64 14.59 -9.71
CA LYS A 94 6.61 16.01 -10.07
C LYS A 94 6.02 16.85 -8.94
N ARG A 95 4.88 16.40 -8.38
CA ARG A 95 4.17 17.13 -7.34
C ARG A 95 4.97 17.21 -6.04
N LEU A 96 5.58 16.11 -5.60
CA LEU A 96 6.39 16.08 -4.38
C LEU A 96 7.69 16.89 -4.53
N ARG A 97 8.32 16.89 -5.73
CA ARG A 97 9.52 17.72 -5.98
C ARG A 97 9.25 19.20 -5.84
N ILE A 98 8.09 19.69 -6.28
CA ILE A 98 7.66 21.08 -6.06
C ILE A 98 7.58 21.41 -4.56
N GLU A 99 7.26 20.42 -3.72
CA GLU A 99 7.19 20.58 -2.27
C GLU A 99 8.53 20.32 -1.56
N GLY A 100 9.63 20.18 -2.30
CA GLY A 100 10.99 20.03 -1.77
C GLY A 100 11.38 18.62 -1.36
N PHE A 101 10.69 17.58 -1.88
CA PHE A 101 11.11 16.19 -1.69
C PHE A 101 12.16 15.81 -2.73
N GLU A 102 13.16 15.03 -2.31
CA GLU A 102 14.15 14.42 -3.18
C GLU A 102 13.74 12.97 -3.48
N ILE A 103 13.21 12.74 -4.68
CA ILE A 103 12.74 11.42 -5.11
C ILE A 103 13.69 10.88 -6.15
N ILE A 104 14.22 9.69 -5.88
CA ILE A 104 15.08 8.92 -6.77
C ILE A 104 14.18 7.90 -7.49
N PRO A 105 13.85 8.10 -8.77
CA PRO A 105 13.07 7.12 -9.50
C PRO A 105 13.94 5.88 -9.77
N GLU A 106 13.43 4.72 -9.41
CA GLU A 106 14.04 3.45 -9.75
C GLU A 106 13.10 2.67 -10.67
N HIS A 107 13.64 2.22 -11.77
CA HIS A 107 12.97 1.31 -12.69
C HIS A 107 13.63 -0.06 -12.56
N PRO A 108 12.89 -1.12 -12.23
CA PRO A 108 13.47 -2.44 -12.17
C PRO A 108 14.05 -2.82 -13.54
N PRO A 109 15.23 -3.46 -13.58
CA PRO A 109 15.75 -4.00 -14.82
C PRO A 109 14.73 -4.95 -15.45
N VAL A 110 14.63 -4.94 -16.78
CA VAL A 110 13.74 -5.83 -17.52
C VAL A 110 14.10 -7.29 -17.19
N GLY A 111 13.18 -8.02 -16.55
CA GLY A 111 13.36 -9.44 -16.19
C GLY A 111 13.77 -9.74 -14.75
N GLU A 112 14.01 -8.73 -13.89
CA GLU A 112 14.27 -8.94 -12.45
C GLU A 112 13.01 -8.75 -11.61
N SER A 113 12.20 -9.82 -11.48
CA SER A 113 11.05 -9.84 -10.58
C SER A 113 11.42 -9.79 -9.09
N GLN A 114 12.65 -10.17 -8.73
CA GLN A 114 13.11 -10.17 -7.33
C GLN A 114 13.22 -8.76 -6.72
N ALA A 115 13.37 -7.72 -7.53
CA ALA A 115 13.45 -6.33 -7.06
C ALA A 115 12.12 -5.85 -6.42
N ASN A 116 10.99 -6.48 -6.72
CA ASN A 116 9.65 -6.13 -6.22
C ASN A 116 9.13 -7.01 -5.08
N GLY A 117 9.89 -7.97 -4.58
CA GLY A 117 9.45 -8.95 -3.57
C GLY A 117 8.86 -8.34 -2.29
N VAL A 118 9.20 -7.10 -1.93
CA VAL A 118 8.62 -6.40 -0.77
C VAL A 118 7.19 -5.97 -1.03
N VAL A 119 6.92 -5.39 -2.22
CA VAL A 119 5.58 -4.93 -2.57
C VAL A 119 4.68 -6.12 -2.94
N GLU A 120 5.20 -7.15 -3.60
CA GLU A 120 4.47 -8.39 -3.88
C GLU A 120 3.96 -9.05 -2.59
N ARG A 121 4.81 -9.12 -1.56
CA ARG A 121 4.39 -9.62 -0.25
C ARG A 121 3.35 -8.72 0.41
N ALA A 122 3.44 -7.41 0.23
CA ALA A 122 2.41 -6.49 0.71
C ALA A 122 1.09 -6.70 -0.02
N VAL A 123 1.09 -6.92 -1.33
CA VAL A 123 -0.09 -7.30 -2.12
C VAL A 123 -0.72 -8.56 -1.53
N GLN A 124 0.05 -9.65 -1.39
CA GLN A 124 -0.44 -10.92 -0.83
C GLN A 124 -1.05 -10.75 0.56
N SER A 125 -0.42 -9.94 1.44
CA SER A 125 -0.93 -9.66 2.77
C SER A 125 -2.24 -8.86 2.72
N CYS A 126 -2.34 -7.85 1.83
CA CYS A 126 -3.56 -7.08 1.63
C CYS A 126 -4.70 -7.96 1.10
N GLU A 127 -4.44 -8.75 0.07
CA GLU A 127 -5.43 -9.69 -0.50
C GLU A 127 -5.95 -10.68 0.55
N GLY A 128 -5.04 -11.28 1.32
CA GLY A 128 -5.40 -12.19 2.41
C GLY A 128 -6.29 -11.52 3.45
N MET A 129 -5.92 -10.31 3.88
CA MET A 129 -6.68 -9.54 4.87
C MET A 129 -8.06 -9.12 4.36
N ILE A 130 -8.15 -8.65 3.10
CA ILE A 130 -9.43 -8.28 2.47
C ILE A 130 -10.34 -9.51 2.39
N ARG A 131 -9.80 -10.67 1.98
CA ARG A 131 -10.55 -11.91 1.88
C ARG A 131 -11.13 -12.34 3.23
N VAL A 132 -10.30 -12.32 4.27
CA VAL A 132 -10.74 -12.63 5.64
C VAL A 132 -11.85 -11.70 6.07
N HIS A 133 -11.70 -10.38 5.93
CA HIS A 133 -12.72 -9.42 6.33
C HIS A 133 -14.01 -9.55 5.51
N LYS A 134 -13.90 -9.80 4.21
CA LYS A 134 -15.06 -10.07 3.36
C LYS A 134 -15.85 -11.27 3.87
N THR A 135 -15.17 -12.41 4.07
CA THR A 135 -15.81 -13.63 4.59
C THR A 135 -16.46 -13.40 5.96
N MET A 136 -15.79 -12.70 6.87
CA MET A 136 -16.34 -12.40 8.19
C MET A 136 -17.61 -11.54 8.12
N VAL A 137 -17.69 -10.59 7.19
CA VAL A 137 -18.90 -9.77 6.98
C VAL A 137 -20.01 -10.62 6.38
N GLU A 138 -19.70 -11.41 5.35
CA GLU A 138 -20.66 -12.29 4.66
C GLU A 138 -21.28 -13.29 5.63
N GLU A 139 -20.47 -13.97 6.43
CA GLU A 139 -20.93 -14.93 7.45
C GLU A 139 -21.78 -14.25 8.55
N LYS A 140 -21.31 -13.11 9.06
CA LYS A 140 -22.00 -12.42 10.16
C LYS A 140 -23.38 -11.92 9.79
N TYR A 141 -23.54 -11.41 8.56
CA TYR A 141 -24.79 -10.78 8.12
C TYR A 141 -25.60 -11.67 7.17
N GLY A 142 -25.12 -12.87 6.83
CA GLY A 142 -25.80 -13.78 5.90
C GLY A 142 -25.95 -13.20 4.49
N VAL A 143 -24.98 -12.42 4.03
CA VAL A 143 -24.99 -11.73 2.73
C VAL A 143 -23.79 -12.18 1.89
N THR A 144 -23.89 -11.98 0.57
CA THR A 144 -22.75 -12.12 -0.34
C THR A 144 -22.39 -10.74 -0.88
N LEU A 145 -21.14 -10.34 -0.74
CA LEU A 145 -20.63 -9.08 -1.26
C LEU A 145 -20.18 -9.26 -2.72
N SER A 146 -20.91 -8.68 -3.66
CA SER A 146 -20.52 -8.63 -5.07
C SER A 146 -19.23 -7.81 -5.27
N SER A 147 -18.56 -7.99 -6.42
CA SER A 147 -17.30 -7.29 -6.75
C SER A 147 -17.44 -5.77 -6.84
N ASP A 148 -18.65 -5.26 -7.04
CA ASP A 148 -19.00 -3.84 -7.11
C ASP A 148 -19.63 -3.28 -5.83
N HIS A 149 -19.73 -4.10 -4.76
CA HIS A 149 -20.41 -3.70 -3.52
C HIS A 149 -19.70 -2.49 -2.88
N PRO A 150 -20.46 -1.43 -2.46
CA PRO A 150 -19.90 -0.19 -1.90
C PRO A 150 -19.01 -0.37 -0.66
N LEU A 151 -19.12 -1.51 0.03
CA LEU A 151 -18.30 -1.83 1.18
C LEU A 151 -16.86 -2.24 0.80
N LEU A 152 -16.62 -2.73 -0.41
CA LEU A 152 -15.31 -3.23 -0.82
C LEU A 152 -14.20 -2.18 -0.76
N PRO A 153 -14.37 -0.95 -1.26
CA PRO A 153 -13.35 0.09 -1.12
C PRO A 153 -12.96 0.34 0.34
N TRP A 154 -13.94 0.27 1.25
CA TRP A 154 -13.68 0.39 2.67
C TRP A 154 -12.89 -0.80 3.23
N LEU A 155 -13.25 -2.05 2.86
CA LEU A 155 -12.52 -3.25 3.28
C LEU A 155 -11.06 -3.20 2.83
N VAL A 156 -10.79 -2.73 1.61
CA VAL A 156 -9.43 -2.55 1.07
C VAL A 156 -8.63 -1.57 1.93
N MET A 157 -9.19 -0.39 2.21
CA MET A 157 -8.53 0.60 3.07
C MET A 157 -8.34 0.09 4.50
N HIS A 158 -9.30 -0.65 5.02
CA HIS A 158 -9.26 -1.24 6.34
C HIS A 158 -8.13 -2.29 6.46
N ALA A 159 -7.97 -3.15 5.45
CA ALA A 159 -6.90 -4.14 5.39
C ALA A 159 -5.50 -3.50 5.56
N GLY A 160 -5.19 -2.45 4.81
CA GLY A 160 -3.94 -1.71 4.96
C GLY A 160 -3.76 -1.09 6.36
N SER A 161 -4.87 -0.61 6.94
CA SER A 161 -4.88 -0.07 8.30
C SER A 161 -4.59 -1.13 9.37
N ILE A 162 -5.14 -2.33 9.23
CA ILE A 162 -4.90 -3.45 10.14
C ILE A 162 -3.44 -3.89 10.04
N LEU A 163 -2.93 -4.13 8.83
CA LEU A 163 -1.54 -4.52 8.61
C LEU A 163 -0.58 -3.49 9.23
N THR A 164 -0.82 -2.21 9.05
CA THR A 164 0.03 -1.16 9.61
C THR A 164 0.02 -1.13 11.13
N ARG A 165 -1.13 -1.34 11.79
CA ARG A 165 -1.30 -1.15 13.24
C ARG A 165 -1.06 -2.40 14.06
N TYR A 166 -1.32 -3.59 13.50
CA TYR A 166 -1.38 -4.84 14.28
C TYR A 166 -0.47 -5.95 13.78
N GLU A 167 0.07 -5.86 12.54
CA GLU A 167 1.05 -6.83 12.07
C GLU A 167 2.39 -6.59 12.75
N PHE A 168 2.87 -7.58 13.52
CA PHE A 168 4.19 -7.54 14.13
C PHE A 168 5.25 -8.03 13.15
N SER A 169 6.33 -7.28 13.04
CA SER A 169 7.52 -7.72 12.33
C SER A 169 8.44 -8.56 13.23
N LYS A 170 9.51 -9.11 12.66
CA LYS A 170 10.48 -9.96 13.38
C LYS A 170 11.09 -9.31 14.63
N ASP A 171 11.16 -7.98 14.67
CA ASP A 171 11.66 -7.20 15.81
C ASP A 171 10.60 -6.93 16.89
N GLY A 172 9.41 -7.53 16.78
CA GLY A 172 8.30 -7.36 17.72
C GLY A 172 7.61 -6.00 17.66
N ARG A 173 7.85 -5.19 16.61
CA ARG A 173 7.20 -3.88 16.44
C ARG A 173 6.25 -3.90 15.26
N THR A 174 5.18 -3.10 15.37
CA THR A 174 4.28 -2.82 14.25
C THR A 174 4.83 -1.69 13.37
N ALA A 175 4.34 -1.59 12.14
CA ALA A 175 4.67 -0.47 11.26
C ALA A 175 4.28 0.88 11.88
N TYR A 176 3.11 0.93 12.49
CA TYR A 176 2.64 2.11 13.22
C TYR A 176 3.62 2.52 14.34
N GLN A 177 4.10 1.56 15.14
CA GLN A 177 5.04 1.85 16.22
C GLN A 177 6.39 2.33 15.72
N ARG A 178 6.87 1.82 14.58
CA ARG A 178 8.12 2.29 13.96
C ARG A 178 8.01 3.73 13.49
N LEU A 179 6.89 4.09 12.88
CA LEU A 179 6.68 5.41 12.33
C LEU A 179 6.38 6.47 13.40
N THR A 180 5.58 6.10 14.43
CA THR A 180 5.11 7.07 15.45
C THR A 180 5.89 7.03 16.76
N GLY A 181 6.76 6.04 16.95
CA GLY A 181 7.49 5.79 18.20
C GLY A 181 6.63 5.21 19.33
N LYS A 182 5.33 5.01 19.13
CA LYS A 182 4.37 4.55 20.16
C LYS A 182 3.55 3.36 19.65
N PRO A 183 3.27 2.35 20.51
CA PRO A 183 2.37 1.26 20.13
C PRO A 183 0.95 1.79 19.91
N TYR A 184 0.25 1.17 18.97
CA TYR A 184 -1.18 1.43 18.80
C TYR A 184 -1.96 0.79 19.95
N ARG A 185 -2.72 1.58 20.69
CA ARG A 185 -3.33 1.16 21.96
C ARG A 185 -4.79 0.72 21.87
N LEU A 186 -5.46 1.05 20.76
CA LEU A 186 -6.84 0.56 20.59
C LEU A 186 -6.78 -0.92 20.23
N GLY A 187 -7.54 -1.74 20.94
CA GLY A 187 -7.69 -3.15 20.61
C GLY A 187 -8.24 -3.34 19.21
N LEU A 188 -7.99 -4.50 18.62
CA LEU A 188 -8.68 -4.89 17.39
C LEU A 188 -10.17 -4.85 17.67
N PRO A 189 -10.95 -4.06 16.94
CA PRO A 189 -12.39 -4.10 17.08
C PRO A 189 -12.87 -5.51 16.78
N ARG A 190 -13.88 -5.99 17.50
CA ARG A 190 -14.47 -7.30 17.24
C ARG A 190 -15.04 -7.34 15.84
N SER A 191 -14.93 -8.48 15.16
CA SER A 191 -15.45 -8.68 13.82
C SER A 191 -16.88 -8.16 13.68
N GLY A 192 -17.08 -7.22 12.78
CA GLY A 192 -18.36 -6.55 12.57
C GLY A 192 -18.59 -5.26 13.35
N GLU A 193 -17.77 -4.92 14.36
CA GLU A 193 -17.79 -3.61 15.02
C GLU A 193 -16.87 -2.60 14.30
N CYS A 194 -15.90 -3.09 13.53
CA CYS A 194 -14.96 -2.28 12.77
C CYS A 194 -15.61 -1.32 11.76
N ILE A 195 -16.77 -1.67 11.25
CA ILE A 195 -17.42 -0.94 10.17
C ILE A 195 -17.98 0.40 10.64
N LEU A 196 -18.28 0.53 11.94
CA LEU A 196 -18.95 1.69 12.51
C LEU A 196 -18.00 2.78 13.04
N TYR A 197 -16.71 2.50 13.18
CA TYR A 197 -15.78 3.37 13.91
C TYR A 197 -14.62 3.96 13.10
N LEU A 198 -14.61 3.83 11.77
CA LEU A 198 -13.69 4.66 10.98
C LEU A 198 -14.29 6.05 10.83
N PRO A 199 -13.68 7.08 11.43
CA PRO A 199 -14.08 8.43 11.07
C PRO A 199 -13.84 8.57 9.57
N LEU A 200 -14.89 8.86 8.84
CA LEU A 200 -14.80 9.43 7.50
C LEU A 200 -13.84 10.61 7.67
N GLY A 201 -12.62 10.45 7.15
CA GLY A 201 -11.56 11.40 7.36
C GLY A 201 -12.03 12.81 7.01
N ARG A 202 -11.86 13.74 7.94
CA ARG A 202 -11.87 15.16 7.70
C ARG A 202 -10.61 15.56 6.96
#